data_b63ad974cf3d1eabda102b8c68f9f493
#
_entry.id   b63ad974cf3d1eabda102b8c68f9f493
#
_cell.length_a   1.000
_cell.length_b   1.000
_cell.length_c   1.000
_cell.angle_alpha   90.00
_cell.angle_beta   90.00
_cell.angle_gamma   90.00
#
_symmetry.space_group_name_H-M   'P 1'
#
loop_
_entity.id
_entity.type
_entity.pdbx_description
1 polymer ?
#
loop_
_entity_poly.entity_id
_entity_poly.type
_entity_poly.pdbx_seq_one_letter_code
_entity_poly.pdbx_strand_id
1 'polypeptide(L)'
;MFWVFILQVEEEEVVTGKAEYQITGYKRPVYFYMPDMGDLVGWNDILRLKFEDSLSFVNSFSLPQKPGKKAKKEELENYYTKLAMYGVGLIRVGLFKEGVKSLSEVVDYAFSKPEISYVIRTYFLLGLIYSGDYEKARSYGSIFLSDYYNRPWNSGMGWVIWAAGEANLYGGHFLQAESIYAKNINEGEGLVRELSRMGSAWANLYAQKFSDALSQAQNCQNYLNGVPLSHAQIAEAIAKFNLGDIEGAKEVFDRISLTGHPPTDAMVYYYRGFTYEALRLYEIALQNYQKVMQDYANLPISGEAAYRAYNIYLGQNKVEEAKNTIIWFVDRFPQHPEATRALYTLAEIYFSQKDYKNALSYLRRIYQNYPNSELYSVARQRAQQIYNVIAREDTIELWNFLREFPNSEEAADALIYWGGKLLDEGNDMAAARFYYKMGSEFPKHRQAPDALFTSGQIYFKNKMWKDAVQTFKKIVDLYPRYNEVNKAKFFLAISLIYDGKPVEAIRILRAELSRQDLDDKERADILKYLGVAYKEIGKSYEARNALEEARVLYFGLGRLDEVDNVDKLLQDIPY
;
A
#
# COMPACT_ATOMS: atom_id res chain seq x y z
N MET A 1 27.41 3.39 -14.26
CA MET A 1 26.55 3.25 -15.44
C MET A 1 25.13 2.75 -15.09
N PHE A 2 24.68 2.84 -13.82
CA PHE A 2 23.35 2.41 -13.33
C PHE A 2 22.45 3.56 -12.87
N TRP A 3 22.93 4.79 -12.89
CA TRP A 3 22.19 5.99 -12.50
C TRP A 3 21.23 6.53 -13.57
N VAL A 4 21.29 5.99 -14.78
CA VAL A 4 20.50 6.45 -15.93
C VAL A 4 19.07 5.89 -15.91
N PHE A 5 18.82 4.78 -15.20
CA PHE A 5 17.50 4.10 -15.25
C PHE A 5 16.43 4.65 -14.27
N ILE A 6 16.83 5.40 -13.24
CA ILE A 6 15.85 6.02 -12.32
C ILE A 6 15.34 7.36 -12.85
N LEU A 7 16.08 7.99 -13.77
CA LEU A 7 15.72 9.28 -14.39
C LEU A 7 15.19 9.13 -15.83
N GLN A 8 15.09 7.93 -16.39
CA GLN A 8 14.64 7.70 -17.78
C GLN A 8 13.16 7.38 -17.93
N VAL A 9 12.32 7.69 -16.96
CA VAL A 9 10.86 7.60 -17.17
C VAL A 9 10.26 8.96 -17.56
N GLU A 10 11.00 10.06 -17.48
CA GLU A 10 10.53 11.37 -17.95
C GLU A 10 11.67 12.24 -18.51
N GLU A 11 12.40 11.73 -19.52
CA GLU A 11 13.09 12.57 -20.47
C GLU A 11 12.42 12.38 -21.85
N GLU A 12 11.18 12.83 -21.95
CA GLU A 12 10.65 13.25 -23.24
C GLU A 12 10.32 14.74 -23.20
N GLU A 13 11.01 15.45 -24.11
CA GLU A 13 10.81 16.85 -24.46
C GLU A 13 11.29 17.93 -23.47
N VAL A 14 12.58 18.21 -23.50
CA VAL A 14 13.03 19.60 -23.44
C VAL A 14 12.56 20.29 -24.72
N VAL A 15 11.26 20.58 -24.78
CA VAL A 15 10.73 21.62 -25.64
C VAL A 15 10.81 22.94 -24.87
N THR A 16 11.63 23.80 -25.39
CA THR A 16 11.75 25.22 -25.05
C THR A 16 10.46 25.83 -24.54
N GLY A 17 10.47 26.30 -23.28
CA GLY A 17 9.56 27.27 -22.74
C GLY A 17 8.44 26.71 -21.87
N LYS A 18 8.59 26.91 -20.56
CA LYS A 18 7.60 26.71 -19.49
C LYS A 18 7.24 25.27 -19.18
N ALA A 19 8.11 24.57 -18.45
CA ALA A 19 7.61 23.55 -17.52
C ALA A 19 6.71 24.30 -16.53
N GLU A 20 5.42 24.26 -16.76
CA GLU A 20 4.44 24.95 -15.94
C GLU A 20 4.29 24.18 -14.63
N TYR A 21 5.10 24.54 -13.64
CA TYR A 21 4.79 24.23 -12.27
C TYR A 21 3.40 24.77 -11.99
N GLN A 22 2.46 23.89 -11.67
CA GLN A 22 1.12 24.28 -11.24
C GLN A 22 0.90 23.80 -9.82
N ILE A 23 0.36 24.65 -8.97
CA ILE A 23 -0.18 24.19 -7.69
C ILE A 23 -1.52 23.52 -7.99
N THR A 24 -1.57 22.21 -7.79
CA THR A 24 -2.77 21.37 -7.97
C THR A 24 -3.08 20.61 -6.68
N GLY A 25 -4.24 19.97 -6.61
CA GLY A 25 -4.60 19.11 -5.46
C GLY A 25 -4.80 19.84 -4.13
N TYR A 26 -4.80 21.19 -4.14
CA TYR A 26 -5.03 21.97 -2.93
C TYR A 26 -6.44 21.75 -2.40
N LYS A 27 -6.55 21.71 -1.06
CA LYS A 27 -7.83 21.65 -0.35
C LYS A 27 -7.84 22.72 0.72
N ARG A 28 -8.87 23.58 0.70
CA ARG A 28 -9.05 24.56 1.75
C ARG A 28 -9.26 23.83 3.09
N PRO A 29 -8.46 24.11 4.13
CA PRO A 29 -8.66 23.51 5.44
C PRO A 29 -10.04 23.86 5.99
N VAL A 30 -10.69 22.89 6.64
CA VAL A 30 -11.91 23.18 7.39
C VAL A 30 -11.54 24.02 8.60
N TYR A 31 -12.09 25.22 8.67
CA TYR A 31 -11.95 26.12 9.79
C TYR A 31 -13.30 26.34 10.44
N PHE A 32 -13.39 26.10 11.73
CA PHE A 32 -14.62 26.23 12.51
C PHE A 32 -14.94 27.70 12.77
N TYR A 33 -15.38 28.38 11.72
CA TYR A 33 -15.83 29.77 11.85
C TYR A 33 -17.20 29.81 12.48
N MET A 34 -17.30 30.50 13.64
CA MET A 34 -18.54 30.68 14.38
C MET A 34 -19.03 32.12 14.20
N PRO A 35 -20.06 32.36 13.38
CA PRO A 35 -20.59 33.69 13.14
C PRO A 35 -21.04 34.36 14.46
N ASP A 36 -20.69 35.65 14.65
CA ASP A 36 -21.31 36.47 15.66
C ASP A 36 -22.63 37.05 15.10
N MET A 37 -23.72 36.43 15.50
CA MET A 37 -25.07 36.84 15.15
C MET A 37 -25.87 37.34 16.36
N GLY A 38 -25.17 37.63 17.48
CA GLY A 38 -25.80 37.92 18.78
C GLY A 38 -26.74 39.12 18.73
N ASP A 39 -26.38 40.18 18.00
CA ASP A 39 -27.20 41.36 17.88
C ASP A 39 -28.52 41.16 17.14
N LEU A 40 -28.60 40.13 16.28
CA LEU A 40 -29.82 39.79 15.55
C LEU A 40 -30.94 39.26 16.46
N VAL A 41 -30.59 38.52 17.49
CA VAL A 41 -31.56 37.73 18.28
C VAL A 41 -31.49 38.02 19.79
N GLY A 42 -30.53 38.82 20.24
CA GLY A 42 -30.30 39.05 21.66
C GLY A 42 -29.65 37.90 22.42
N TRP A 43 -29.04 36.95 21.71
CA TRP A 43 -28.34 35.76 22.31
C TRP A 43 -26.85 36.03 22.53
N ASN A 44 -26.50 37.23 23.01
CA ASN A 44 -25.11 37.66 23.19
C ASN A 44 -24.35 36.73 24.12
N ASP A 45 -25.02 36.20 25.16
CA ASP A 45 -24.45 35.27 26.15
C ASP A 45 -24.06 33.91 25.56
N ILE A 46 -24.48 33.60 24.32
CA ILE A 46 -24.14 32.35 23.64
C ILE A 46 -23.28 32.62 22.41
N LEU A 47 -23.70 33.58 21.58
CA LEU A 47 -23.12 33.80 20.26
C LEU A 47 -21.79 34.58 20.29
N ARG A 48 -21.47 35.23 21.42
CA ARG A 48 -20.21 35.97 21.66
C ARG A 48 -19.24 35.26 22.62
N LEU A 49 -19.65 34.13 23.26
CA LEU A 49 -18.77 33.41 24.19
C LEU A 49 -17.54 32.83 23.47
N LYS A 50 -16.42 32.81 24.18
CA LYS A 50 -15.25 32.01 23.81
C LYS A 50 -15.59 30.52 23.98
N PHE A 51 -14.78 29.63 23.41
CA PHE A 51 -14.99 28.18 23.46
C PHE A 51 -15.18 27.64 24.91
N GLU A 52 -14.32 28.05 25.82
CA GLU A 52 -14.34 27.61 27.25
C GLU A 52 -15.63 28.02 27.95
N ASP A 53 -16.11 29.23 27.69
CA ASP A 53 -17.36 29.74 28.25
C ASP A 53 -18.58 29.06 27.64
N SER A 54 -18.50 28.72 26.37
CA SER A 54 -19.55 27.95 25.67
C SER A 54 -19.69 26.54 26.23
N LEU A 55 -18.57 25.89 26.62
CA LEU A 55 -18.58 24.58 27.25
C LEU A 55 -19.23 24.64 28.64
N SER A 56 -18.88 25.64 29.44
CA SER A 56 -19.53 25.91 30.73
C SER A 56 -21.03 26.12 30.58
N PHE A 57 -21.44 26.91 29.58
CA PHE A 57 -22.86 27.13 29.25
C PHE A 57 -23.56 25.82 28.91
N VAL A 58 -23.02 24.99 28.00
CA VAL A 58 -23.64 23.72 27.60
C VAL A 58 -23.79 22.78 28.79
N ASN A 59 -22.75 22.68 29.67
CA ASN A 59 -22.75 21.80 30.83
C ASN A 59 -23.75 22.23 31.92
N SER A 60 -24.04 23.53 32.04
CA SER A 60 -24.98 24.09 33.02
C SER A 60 -26.40 24.23 32.48
N PHE A 61 -26.59 24.06 31.13
CA PHE A 61 -27.86 24.32 30.50
C PHE A 61 -28.92 23.25 30.77
N SER A 62 -30.03 23.67 31.33
CA SER A 62 -31.19 22.83 31.64
C SER A 62 -32.26 22.98 30.57
N LEU A 63 -32.44 21.98 29.72
CA LEU A 63 -33.56 21.96 28.79
C LEU A 63 -34.89 21.85 29.52
N PRO A 64 -35.86 22.72 29.24
CA PRO A 64 -37.19 22.57 29.80
C PRO A 64 -37.87 21.30 29.29
N GLN A 65 -38.82 20.79 30.04
CA GLN A 65 -39.64 19.67 29.62
C GLN A 65 -40.43 20.04 28.37
N LYS A 66 -40.43 19.14 27.36
CA LYS A 66 -41.15 19.34 26.12
C LYS A 66 -42.65 19.55 26.39
N PRO A 67 -43.27 20.65 25.94
CA PRO A 67 -44.68 20.93 26.15
C PRO A 67 -45.56 19.87 25.51
N GLY A 68 -46.69 19.61 26.14
CA GLY A 68 -47.70 18.65 25.63
C GLY A 68 -48.40 19.13 24.33
N LYS A 69 -49.13 18.24 23.67
CA LYS A 69 -49.82 18.53 22.38
C LYS A 69 -50.85 19.69 22.44
N LYS A 70 -51.29 20.10 23.62
CA LYS A 70 -52.25 21.20 23.84
C LYS A 70 -51.58 22.50 24.35
N ALA A 71 -50.23 22.58 24.29
CA ALA A 71 -49.50 23.75 24.75
C ALA A 71 -49.85 24.99 23.90
N LYS A 72 -49.83 26.14 24.55
CA LYS A 72 -50.00 27.43 23.86
C LYS A 72 -48.78 27.69 22.96
N LYS A 73 -49.00 28.45 21.88
CA LYS A 73 -47.95 28.84 20.92
C LYS A 73 -46.72 29.43 21.61
N GLU A 74 -46.94 30.29 22.61
CA GLU A 74 -45.87 30.95 23.37
C GLU A 74 -45.01 29.92 24.18
N GLU A 75 -45.62 28.92 24.79
CA GLU A 75 -44.94 27.86 25.51
C GLU A 75 -44.10 26.99 24.60
N LEU A 76 -44.63 26.68 23.41
CA LEU A 76 -43.88 25.94 22.37
C LEU A 76 -42.73 26.74 21.82
N GLU A 77 -42.92 28.05 21.55
CA GLU A 77 -41.90 28.94 21.03
C GLU A 77 -40.76 29.13 22.06
N ASN A 78 -41.10 29.28 23.34
CA ASN A 78 -40.10 29.35 24.41
C ASN A 78 -39.30 28.05 24.52
N TYR A 79 -39.94 26.90 24.44
CA TYR A 79 -39.26 25.60 24.42
C TYR A 79 -38.31 25.47 23.25
N TYR A 80 -38.78 25.73 22.04
CA TYR A 80 -37.98 25.63 20.82
C TYR A 80 -36.86 26.66 20.77
N THR A 81 -37.04 27.87 21.31
CA THR A 81 -35.98 28.85 21.45
C THR A 81 -34.86 28.33 22.36
N LYS A 82 -35.19 27.74 23.51
CA LYS A 82 -34.20 27.15 24.42
C LYS A 82 -33.50 25.94 23.80
N LEU A 83 -34.23 25.08 23.08
CA LEU A 83 -33.64 23.95 22.37
C LEU A 83 -32.68 24.41 21.26
N ALA A 84 -33.03 25.48 20.55
CA ALA A 84 -32.18 26.10 19.56
C ALA A 84 -30.90 26.69 20.17
N MET A 85 -31.04 27.43 21.31
CA MET A 85 -29.88 27.94 22.04
C MET A 85 -28.93 26.83 22.47
N TYR A 86 -29.48 25.74 23.01
CA TYR A 86 -28.68 24.57 23.37
C TYR A 86 -27.96 23.94 22.18
N GLY A 87 -28.69 23.72 21.07
CA GLY A 87 -28.12 23.17 19.83
C GLY A 87 -27.01 24.04 19.24
N VAL A 88 -27.18 25.36 19.23
CA VAL A 88 -26.14 26.32 18.82
C VAL A 88 -24.93 26.22 19.77
N GLY A 89 -25.14 26.16 21.09
CA GLY A 89 -24.09 25.96 22.06
C GLY A 89 -23.28 24.69 21.80
N LEU A 90 -23.96 23.57 21.54
CA LEU A 90 -23.31 22.30 21.17
C LEU A 90 -22.42 22.43 19.92
N ILE A 91 -22.90 23.10 18.87
CA ILE A 91 -22.09 23.37 17.66
C ILE A 91 -20.84 24.18 18.02
N ARG A 92 -20.99 25.23 18.86
CA ARG A 92 -19.89 26.11 19.25
C ARG A 92 -18.80 25.41 20.07
N VAL A 93 -19.14 24.34 20.80
CA VAL A 93 -18.16 23.54 21.55
C VAL A 93 -17.67 22.30 20.78
N GLY A 94 -17.99 22.19 19.50
CA GLY A 94 -17.50 21.11 18.64
C GLY A 94 -18.30 19.81 18.72
N LEU A 95 -19.41 19.77 19.48
CA LEU A 95 -20.33 18.64 19.54
C LEU A 95 -21.33 18.72 18.36
N PHE A 96 -20.79 18.61 17.15
CA PHE A 96 -21.53 18.92 15.93
C PHE A 96 -22.73 18.01 15.69
N LYS A 97 -22.58 16.69 15.88
CA LYS A 97 -23.65 15.72 15.65
C LYS A 97 -24.81 15.91 16.61
N GLU A 98 -24.51 16.16 17.88
CA GLU A 98 -25.48 16.41 18.94
C GLU A 98 -26.19 17.75 18.70
N GLY A 99 -25.43 18.77 18.30
CA GLY A 99 -25.98 20.09 17.93
C GLY A 99 -26.91 20.00 16.73
N VAL A 100 -26.51 19.32 15.66
CA VAL A 100 -27.35 19.06 14.48
C VAL A 100 -28.62 18.33 14.87
N LYS A 101 -28.54 17.30 15.74
CA LYS A 101 -29.71 16.56 16.22
C LYS A 101 -30.69 17.50 16.94
N SER A 102 -30.20 18.35 17.84
CA SER A 102 -31.03 19.32 18.58
C SER A 102 -31.66 20.35 17.63
N LEU A 103 -30.88 20.88 16.68
CA LEU A 103 -31.36 21.88 15.74
C LEU A 103 -32.33 21.29 14.69
N SER A 104 -32.22 20.00 14.35
CA SER A 104 -33.14 19.35 13.41
C SER A 104 -34.60 19.31 13.90
N GLU A 105 -34.83 19.40 15.22
CA GLU A 105 -36.18 19.45 15.80
C GLU A 105 -36.84 20.84 15.65
N VAL A 106 -36.06 21.87 15.38
CA VAL A 106 -36.53 23.27 15.40
C VAL A 106 -36.27 24.02 14.11
N VAL A 107 -35.50 23.47 13.17
CA VAL A 107 -35.06 24.16 11.95
C VAL A 107 -36.20 24.62 11.05
N ASP A 108 -37.32 23.88 11.08
CA ASP A 108 -38.53 24.17 10.29
C ASP A 108 -39.62 24.86 11.09
N TYR A 109 -39.36 25.18 12.37
CA TYR A 109 -40.34 25.88 13.20
C TYR A 109 -40.47 27.36 12.79
N ALA A 110 -41.69 27.84 12.64
CA ALA A 110 -41.97 29.21 12.31
C ALA A 110 -41.97 30.08 13.57
N PHE A 111 -40.84 30.66 13.87
CA PHE A 111 -40.69 31.60 14.99
C PHE A 111 -41.39 32.92 14.74
N SER A 112 -41.89 33.55 15.79
CA SER A 112 -42.47 34.91 15.71
C SER A 112 -41.43 35.97 15.31
N LYS A 113 -40.16 35.74 15.68
CA LYS A 113 -39.00 36.52 15.23
C LYS A 113 -38.25 35.77 14.13
N PRO A 114 -38.32 36.20 12.85
CA PRO A 114 -37.67 35.52 11.73
C PRO A 114 -36.16 35.38 11.90
N GLU A 115 -35.53 36.29 12.64
CA GLU A 115 -34.09 36.34 12.88
C GLU A 115 -33.60 35.07 13.60
N ILE A 116 -34.41 34.47 14.45
CA ILE A 116 -34.11 33.21 15.13
C ILE A 116 -33.91 32.10 14.08
N SER A 117 -34.76 32.06 13.05
CA SER A 117 -34.63 31.06 11.98
C SER A 117 -33.33 31.21 11.19
N TYR A 118 -32.85 32.43 10.97
CA TYR A 118 -31.55 32.64 10.31
C TYR A 118 -30.39 32.06 11.15
N VAL A 119 -30.36 32.32 12.45
CA VAL A 119 -29.34 31.76 13.36
C VAL A 119 -29.38 30.24 13.34
N ILE A 120 -30.56 29.65 13.53
CA ILE A 120 -30.75 28.19 13.55
C ILE A 120 -30.27 27.58 12.23
N ARG A 121 -30.71 28.07 11.09
CA ARG A 121 -30.35 27.55 9.76
C ARG A 121 -28.86 27.68 9.48
N THR A 122 -28.24 28.81 9.84
CA THR A 122 -26.79 28.99 9.72
C THR A 122 -26.04 27.95 10.52
N TYR A 123 -26.30 27.84 11.84
CA TYR A 123 -25.59 26.91 12.69
C TYR A 123 -25.90 25.45 12.38
N PHE A 124 -27.09 25.13 11.91
CA PHE A 124 -27.46 23.80 11.46
C PHE A 124 -26.61 23.38 10.22
N LEU A 125 -26.49 24.26 9.23
CA LEU A 125 -25.62 24.02 8.08
C LEU A 125 -24.16 23.89 8.50
N LEU A 126 -23.65 24.75 9.36
CA LEU A 126 -22.28 24.68 9.87
C LEU A 126 -22.04 23.37 10.64
N GLY A 127 -22.99 22.96 11.46
CA GLY A 127 -22.90 21.67 12.18
C GLY A 127 -22.80 20.47 11.24
N LEU A 128 -23.58 20.47 10.16
CA LEU A 128 -23.50 19.44 9.10
C LEU A 128 -22.14 19.49 8.38
N ILE A 129 -21.67 20.67 8.00
CA ILE A 129 -20.37 20.87 7.34
C ILE A 129 -19.24 20.36 8.24
N TYR A 130 -19.21 20.76 9.50
CA TYR A 130 -18.15 20.43 10.44
C TYR A 130 -18.19 18.97 10.92
N SER A 131 -19.34 18.30 10.79
CA SER A 131 -19.45 16.85 10.97
C SER A 131 -19.10 16.04 9.71
N GLY A 132 -18.83 16.70 8.58
CA GLY A 132 -18.49 16.07 7.30
C GLY A 132 -19.70 15.64 6.45
N ASP A 133 -20.93 15.98 6.86
CA ASP A 133 -22.17 15.60 6.13
C ASP A 133 -22.53 16.67 5.07
N TYR A 134 -21.62 16.83 4.09
CA TYR A 134 -21.72 17.90 3.08
C TYR A 134 -22.97 17.75 2.19
N GLU A 135 -23.37 16.55 1.85
CA GLU A 135 -24.56 16.32 1.00
C GLU A 135 -25.86 16.74 1.68
N LYS A 136 -25.99 16.45 2.98
CA LYS A 136 -27.13 16.96 3.74
C LYS A 136 -27.07 18.48 3.89
N ALA A 137 -25.89 19.04 4.19
CA ALA A 137 -25.72 20.48 4.29
C ALA A 137 -26.13 21.18 2.99
N ARG A 138 -25.73 20.64 1.84
CA ARG A 138 -26.10 21.14 0.52
C ARG A 138 -27.62 21.06 0.27
N SER A 139 -28.22 19.92 0.59
CA SER A 139 -29.66 19.71 0.40
C SER A 139 -30.49 20.69 1.23
N TYR A 140 -30.19 20.82 2.52
CA TYR A 140 -30.85 21.79 3.37
C TYR A 140 -30.56 23.24 2.96
N GLY A 141 -29.32 23.54 2.57
CA GLY A 141 -28.94 24.83 2.02
C GLY A 141 -29.82 25.23 0.84
N SER A 142 -30.05 24.33 -0.10
CA SER A 142 -30.93 24.58 -1.25
C SER A 142 -32.38 24.85 -0.83
N ILE A 143 -32.91 24.11 0.15
CA ILE A 143 -34.25 24.33 0.70
C ILE A 143 -34.33 25.72 1.35
N PHE A 144 -33.36 26.08 2.20
CA PHE A 144 -33.37 27.37 2.88
C PHE A 144 -33.23 28.55 1.90
N LEU A 145 -32.39 28.40 0.87
CA LEU A 145 -32.22 29.40 -0.15
C LEU A 145 -33.49 29.63 -0.96
N SER A 146 -34.30 28.62 -1.23
CA SER A 146 -35.57 28.78 -1.94
C SER A 146 -36.54 29.71 -1.21
N ASP A 147 -36.49 29.76 0.11
CA ASP A 147 -37.30 30.65 0.94
C ASP A 147 -36.87 32.11 0.81
N TYR A 148 -35.62 32.36 0.36
CA TYR A 148 -34.99 33.71 0.36
C TYR A 148 -34.74 34.28 -1.04
N TYR A 149 -34.89 33.48 -2.09
CA TYR A 149 -34.44 33.85 -3.44
C TYR A 149 -35.02 35.18 -3.93
N ASN A 150 -36.31 35.45 -3.66
CA ASN A 150 -37.02 36.66 -4.09
C ASN A 150 -37.18 37.69 -2.98
N ARG A 151 -36.48 37.56 -1.86
CA ARG A 151 -36.56 38.54 -0.76
C ARG A 151 -35.41 39.52 -0.84
N PRO A 152 -35.65 40.81 -0.42
CA PRO A 152 -34.54 41.76 -0.23
C PRO A 152 -33.49 41.20 0.69
N TRP A 153 -32.22 41.45 0.39
CA TRP A 153 -31.11 40.98 1.22
C TRP A 153 -31.19 41.61 2.63
N ASN A 154 -30.82 40.80 3.64
CA ASN A 154 -30.56 41.27 5.00
C ASN A 154 -29.39 40.44 5.61
N SER A 155 -28.79 40.96 6.69
CA SER A 155 -27.59 40.37 7.27
C SER A 155 -27.83 38.94 7.79
N GLY A 156 -28.98 38.64 8.36
CA GLY A 156 -29.34 37.28 8.84
C GLY A 156 -29.40 36.28 7.68
N MET A 157 -30.08 36.63 6.61
CA MET A 157 -30.13 35.86 5.39
C MET A 157 -28.73 35.68 4.76
N GLY A 158 -27.92 36.74 4.81
CA GLY A 158 -26.54 36.68 4.31
C GLY A 158 -25.71 35.58 4.94
N TRP A 159 -25.86 35.34 6.24
CA TRP A 159 -25.17 34.21 6.94
C TRP A 159 -25.66 32.83 6.47
N VAL A 160 -26.95 32.69 6.20
CA VAL A 160 -27.49 31.41 5.65
C VAL A 160 -26.95 31.20 4.23
N ILE A 161 -26.91 32.23 3.39
CA ILE A 161 -26.35 32.18 2.04
C ILE A 161 -24.87 31.80 2.10
N TRP A 162 -24.08 32.43 2.98
CA TRP A 162 -22.67 32.09 3.16
C TRP A 162 -22.49 30.61 3.58
N ALA A 163 -23.23 30.14 4.59
CA ALA A 163 -23.14 28.75 5.05
C ALA A 163 -23.57 27.74 3.96
N ALA A 164 -24.58 28.07 3.15
CA ALA A 164 -24.98 27.24 2.01
C ALA A 164 -23.90 27.21 0.90
N GLY A 165 -23.20 28.33 0.68
CA GLY A 165 -22.02 28.40 -0.18
C GLY A 165 -20.88 27.51 0.32
N GLU A 166 -20.56 27.54 1.62
CA GLU A 166 -19.57 26.68 2.26
C GLU A 166 -19.93 25.19 2.10
N ALA A 167 -21.23 24.82 2.27
CA ALA A 167 -21.70 23.46 2.07
C ALA A 167 -21.43 22.95 0.64
N ASN A 168 -21.66 23.78 -0.36
CA ASN A 168 -21.36 23.45 -1.75
C ASN A 168 -19.85 23.41 -2.02
N LEU A 169 -19.07 24.33 -1.46
CA LEU A 169 -17.63 24.38 -1.63
C LEU A 169 -16.95 23.12 -1.09
N TYR A 170 -17.23 22.75 0.17
CA TYR A 170 -16.66 21.55 0.78
C TYR A 170 -17.24 20.25 0.20
N GLY A 171 -18.46 20.29 -0.35
CA GLY A 171 -19.07 19.19 -1.08
C GLY A 171 -18.56 19.00 -2.52
N GLY A 172 -17.63 19.86 -3.00
CA GLY A 172 -17.06 19.76 -4.34
C GLY A 172 -17.92 20.35 -5.46
N HIS A 173 -18.98 21.10 -5.13
CA HIS A 173 -19.88 21.75 -6.08
C HIS A 173 -19.50 23.20 -6.32
N PHE A 174 -18.34 23.42 -6.92
CA PHE A 174 -17.67 24.74 -6.97
C PHE A 174 -18.43 25.82 -7.72
N LEU A 175 -19.04 25.48 -8.89
CA LEU A 175 -19.83 26.45 -9.67
C LEU A 175 -21.11 26.85 -8.94
N GLN A 176 -21.73 25.92 -8.21
CA GLN A 176 -22.89 26.22 -7.38
C GLN A 176 -22.49 27.08 -6.18
N ALA A 177 -21.35 26.80 -5.54
CA ALA A 177 -20.82 27.62 -4.46
C ALA A 177 -20.60 29.07 -4.93
N GLU A 178 -19.94 29.27 -6.06
CA GLU A 178 -19.72 30.58 -6.68
C GLU A 178 -21.05 31.35 -6.90
N SER A 179 -22.02 30.68 -7.51
CA SER A 179 -23.35 31.25 -7.78
C SER A 179 -24.09 31.65 -6.48
N ILE A 180 -23.98 30.86 -5.42
CA ILE A 180 -24.58 31.15 -4.13
C ILE A 180 -23.91 32.36 -3.47
N TYR A 181 -22.59 32.42 -3.47
CA TYR A 181 -21.84 33.56 -2.90
C TYR A 181 -22.12 34.87 -3.65
N ALA A 182 -22.40 34.81 -4.95
CA ALA A 182 -22.64 35.98 -5.78
C ALA A 182 -23.75 36.88 -5.22
N LYS A 183 -24.80 36.34 -4.59
CA LYS A 183 -25.84 37.13 -3.96
C LYS A 183 -25.30 37.99 -2.81
N ASN A 184 -24.50 37.42 -1.91
CA ASN A 184 -23.86 38.18 -0.84
C ASN A 184 -22.82 39.19 -1.36
N ILE A 185 -22.13 38.86 -2.44
CA ILE A 185 -21.09 39.71 -3.04
C ILE A 185 -21.75 40.95 -3.67
N ASN A 186 -22.88 40.78 -4.33
CA ASN A 186 -23.55 41.84 -5.10
C ASN A 186 -24.50 42.67 -4.25
N GLU A 187 -25.23 42.08 -3.32
CA GLU A 187 -26.29 42.74 -2.56
C GLU A 187 -25.91 42.93 -1.07
N GLY A 188 -24.94 42.15 -0.58
CA GLY A 188 -24.57 42.13 0.82
C GLY A 188 -23.58 43.20 1.24
N GLU A 189 -23.35 43.27 2.55
CA GLU A 189 -22.42 44.21 3.16
C GLU A 189 -21.68 43.56 4.35
N GLY A 190 -20.70 44.28 4.86
CA GLY A 190 -19.94 43.88 6.05
C GLY A 190 -19.18 42.55 5.90
N LEU A 191 -18.93 41.90 7.03
CA LEU A 191 -18.07 40.72 7.12
C LEU A 191 -18.57 39.53 6.27
N VAL A 192 -19.89 39.32 6.22
CA VAL A 192 -20.45 38.16 5.48
C VAL A 192 -20.25 38.27 3.98
N ARG A 193 -20.25 39.50 3.43
CA ARG A 193 -19.87 39.74 2.04
C ARG A 193 -18.43 39.36 1.77
N GLU A 194 -17.52 39.75 2.65
CA GLU A 194 -16.08 39.50 2.47
C GLU A 194 -15.72 38.02 2.68
N LEU A 195 -16.37 37.34 3.61
CA LEU A 195 -16.27 35.88 3.74
C LEU A 195 -16.81 35.15 2.49
N SER A 196 -17.87 35.67 1.89
CA SER A 196 -18.40 35.12 0.63
C SER A 196 -17.45 35.37 -0.54
N ARG A 197 -16.75 36.51 -0.60
CA ARG A 197 -15.67 36.73 -1.59
C ARG A 197 -14.52 35.74 -1.39
N MET A 198 -14.08 35.54 -0.14
CA MET A 198 -13.07 34.54 0.17
C MET A 198 -13.50 33.11 -0.26
N GLY A 199 -14.76 32.73 0.05
CA GLY A 199 -15.32 31.44 -0.40
C GLY A 199 -15.36 31.32 -1.93
N SER A 200 -15.78 32.42 -2.62
CA SER A 200 -15.79 32.52 -4.09
C SER A 200 -14.38 32.42 -4.68
N ALA A 201 -13.35 33.01 -4.04
CA ALA A 201 -11.97 32.86 -4.47
C ALA A 201 -11.54 31.38 -4.50
N TRP A 202 -11.85 30.62 -3.44
CA TRP A 202 -11.58 29.18 -3.39
C TRP A 202 -12.40 28.39 -4.40
N ALA A 203 -13.69 28.71 -4.59
CA ALA A 203 -14.52 28.08 -5.61
C ALA A 203 -13.95 28.29 -7.02
N ASN A 204 -13.47 29.49 -7.32
CA ASN A 204 -12.83 29.83 -8.59
C ASN A 204 -11.47 29.14 -8.76
N LEU A 205 -10.67 28.98 -7.70
CA LEU A 205 -9.45 28.19 -7.75
C LEU A 205 -9.76 26.73 -8.17
N TYR A 206 -10.72 26.08 -7.50
CA TYR A 206 -11.11 24.71 -7.84
C TYR A 206 -11.69 24.58 -9.26
N ALA A 207 -12.35 25.63 -9.75
CA ALA A 207 -12.83 25.71 -11.12
C ALA A 207 -11.74 26.13 -12.13
N GLN A 208 -10.49 26.31 -11.68
CA GLN A 208 -9.34 26.79 -12.48
C GLN A 208 -9.53 28.18 -13.12
N LYS A 209 -10.41 28.99 -12.56
CA LYS A 209 -10.64 30.40 -12.96
C LYS A 209 -9.71 31.33 -12.16
N PHE A 210 -8.40 31.20 -12.42
CA PHE A 210 -7.37 31.85 -11.57
C PHE A 210 -7.45 33.35 -11.52
N SER A 211 -7.83 34.04 -12.62
CA SER A 211 -7.99 35.50 -12.64
C SER A 211 -9.14 35.97 -11.75
N ASP A 212 -10.28 35.23 -11.77
CA ASP A 212 -11.42 35.56 -10.92
C ASP A 212 -11.10 35.27 -9.45
N ALA A 213 -10.42 34.15 -9.19
CA ALA A 213 -9.94 33.81 -7.86
C ALA A 213 -9.01 34.88 -7.28
N LEU A 214 -8.06 35.38 -8.07
CA LEU A 214 -7.15 36.45 -7.69
C LEU A 214 -7.90 37.72 -7.32
N SER A 215 -8.83 38.15 -8.18
CA SER A 215 -9.65 39.36 -7.95
C SER A 215 -10.46 39.25 -6.65
N GLN A 216 -11.17 38.13 -6.43
CA GLN A 216 -11.99 37.96 -5.22
C GLN A 216 -11.12 37.90 -3.96
N ALA A 217 -9.97 37.18 -4.02
CA ALA A 217 -9.05 37.07 -2.90
C ALA A 217 -8.46 38.42 -2.48
N GLN A 218 -8.06 39.27 -3.42
CA GLN A 218 -7.50 40.60 -3.12
C GLN A 218 -8.54 41.55 -2.55
N ASN A 219 -9.74 41.53 -3.09
CA ASN A 219 -10.80 42.50 -2.72
C ASN A 219 -11.31 42.33 -1.28
N CYS A 220 -11.16 41.13 -0.65
CA CYS A 220 -11.69 40.89 0.69
C CYS A 220 -10.66 41.07 1.83
N GLN A 221 -9.36 41.14 1.56
CA GLN A 221 -8.32 41.06 2.59
C GLN A 221 -8.37 42.20 3.62
N ASN A 222 -8.69 43.41 3.19
CA ASN A 222 -8.72 44.55 4.10
C ASN A 222 -9.79 44.47 5.20
N TYR A 223 -10.74 43.58 5.06
CA TYR A 223 -11.87 43.39 5.97
C TYR A 223 -11.81 42.08 6.76
N LEU A 224 -10.82 41.24 6.47
CA LEU A 224 -10.63 39.95 7.14
C LEU A 224 -9.44 39.99 8.10
N ASN A 225 -9.45 39.12 9.08
CA ASN A 225 -8.35 38.94 10.01
C ASN A 225 -8.20 37.45 10.36
N GLY A 226 -7.09 37.07 11.03
CA GLY A 226 -6.82 35.71 11.46
C GLY A 226 -6.90 34.68 10.33
N VAL A 227 -7.52 33.55 10.60
CA VAL A 227 -7.61 32.42 9.64
C VAL A 227 -8.31 32.80 8.34
N PRO A 228 -9.45 33.52 8.32
CA PRO A 228 -10.07 33.98 7.08
C PRO A 228 -9.15 34.83 6.19
N LEU A 229 -8.37 35.75 6.79
CA LEU A 229 -7.39 36.53 6.04
C LEU A 229 -6.31 35.64 5.43
N SER A 230 -5.76 34.71 6.20
CA SER A 230 -4.75 33.77 5.68
C SER A 230 -5.31 32.91 4.55
N HIS A 231 -6.56 32.47 4.63
CA HIS A 231 -7.22 31.74 3.55
C HIS A 231 -7.36 32.57 2.28
N ALA A 232 -7.69 33.86 2.40
CA ALA A 232 -7.74 34.79 1.25
C ALA A 232 -6.34 34.96 0.64
N GLN A 233 -5.32 35.18 1.48
CA GLN A 233 -3.93 35.32 1.03
C GLN A 233 -3.38 34.06 0.38
N ILE A 234 -3.67 32.87 0.92
CA ILE A 234 -3.30 31.59 0.30
C ILE A 234 -3.97 31.47 -1.08
N ALA A 235 -5.26 31.83 -1.18
CA ALA A 235 -5.95 31.81 -2.47
C ALA A 235 -5.35 32.79 -3.48
N GLU A 236 -4.98 34.00 -3.05
CA GLU A 236 -4.24 34.95 -3.87
C GLU A 236 -2.92 34.37 -4.38
N ALA A 237 -2.11 33.80 -3.49
CA ALA A 237 -0.81 33.26 -3.84
C ALA A 237 -0.91 32.08 -4.81
N ILE A 238 -1.84 31.14 -4.57
CA ILE A 238 -2.10 30.02 -5.48
C ILE A 238 -2.56 30.52 -6.86
N ALA A 239 -3.45 31.53 -6.90
CA ALA A 239 -3.92 32.11 -8.16
C ALA A 239 -2.77 32.75 -8.94
N LYS A 240 -1.95 33.59 -8.29
CA LYS A 240 -0.75 34.18 -8.89
C LYS A 240 0.21 33.15 -9.45
N PHE A 241 0.51 32.13 -8.65
CA PHE A 241 1.40 31.04 -9.07
C PHE A 241 0.90 30.36 -10.36
N ASN A 242 -0.38 29.99 -10.38
CA ASN A 242 -0.98 29.31 -11.54
C ASN A 242 -1.18 30.22 -12.75
N LEU A 243 -1.15 31.54 -12.57
CA LEU A 243 -1.08 32.55 -13.64
C LEU A 243 0.34 32.80 -14.14
N GLY A 244 1.36 32.13 -13.54
CA GLY A 244 2.77 32.27 -13.90
C GLY A 244 3.52 33.38 -13.15
N ASP A 245 2.87 34.11 -12.25
CA ASP A 245 3.48 35.12 -11.37
C ASP A 245 4.05 34.45 -10.11
N ILE A 246 5.14 33.64 -10.27
CA ILE A 246 5.73 32.86 -9.18
C ILE A 246 6.38 33.77 -8.13
N GLU A 247 7.06 34.84 -8.55
CA GLU A 247 7.65 35.79 -7.62
C GLU A 247 6.57 36.56 -6.82
N GLY A 248 5.50 36.98 -7.46
CA GLY A 248 4.39 37.57 -6.76
C GLY A 248 3.67 36.63 -5.80
N ALA A 249 3.60 35.34 -6.13
CA ALA A 249 3.10 34.31 -5.21
C ALA A 249 4.02 34.15 -3.99
N LYS A 250 5.35 34.12 -4.19
CA LYS A 250 6.34 34.09 -3.12
C LYS A 250 6.18 35.27 -2.16
N GLU A 251 6.08 36.49 -2.69
CA GLU A 251 5.88 37.72 -1.88
C GLU A 251 4.62 37.60 -1.00
N VAL A 252 3.54 37.04 -1.55
CA VAL A 252 2.31 36.84 -0.78
C VAL A 252 2.52 35.78 0.30
N PHE A 253 3.11 34.61 -0.01
CA PHE A 253 3.34 33.58 1.01
C PHE A 253 4.30 34.05 2.11
N ASP A 254 5.29 34.88 1.80
CA ASP A 254 6.26 35.39 2.77
C ASP A 254 5.63 36.36 3.78
N ARG A 255 4.60 37.14 3.38
CA ARG A 255 3.89 38.08 4.25
C ARG A 255 2.77 37.46 5.09
N ILE A 256 2.35 36.19 4.83
CA ILE A 256 1.28 35.55 5.60
C ILE A 256 1.75 35.31 7.03
N SER A 257 1.03 35.90 7.98
CA SER A 257 1.23 35.64 9.41
C SER A 257 0.58 34.34 9.82
N LEU A 258 1.24 33.57 10.68
CA LEU A 258 0.69 32.34 11.23
C LEU A 258 -0.49 32.66 12.16
N THR A 259 -1.47 31.79 12.13
CA THR A 259 -2.75 32.01 12.81
C THR A 259 -2.90 31.22 14.10
N GLY A 260 -2.03 30.24 14.34
CA GLY A 260 -2.22 29.23 15.39
C GLY A 260 -3.23 28.13 15.02
N HIS A 261 -3.79 28.17 13.82
CA HIS A 261 -4.63 27.08 13.28
C HIS A 261 -3.76 26.10 12.49
N PRO A 262 -3.45 24.91 13.06
CA PRO A 262 -2.42 24.03 12.49
C PRO A 262 -2.61 23.66 11.02
N PRO A 263 -3.84 23.33 10.53
CA PRO A 263 -4.02 23.00 9.11
C PRO A 263 -3.73 24.18 8.16
N THR A 264 -4.08 25.43 8.56
CA THR A 264 -3.80 26.62 7.78
C THR A 264 -2.32 26.94 7.79
N ASP A 265 -1.68 26.91 8.95
CA ASP A 265 -0.26 27.23 9.10
C ASP A 265 0.63 26.21 8.39
N ALA A 266 0.28 24.92 8.45
CA ALA A 266 0.94 23.88 7.67
C ALA A 266 0.83 24.10 6.16
N MET A 267 -0.34 24.55 5.70
CA MET A 267 -0.58 24.89 4.29
C MET A 267 0.29 26.07 3.84
N VAL A 268 0.43 27.10 4.69
CA VAL A 268 1.31 28.25 4.40
C VAL A 268 2.75 27.78 4.21
N TYR A 269 3.30 26.99 5.15
CA TYR A 269 4.66 26.48 5.02
C TYR A 269 4.82 25.57 3.78
N TYR A 270 3.87 24.69 3.54
CA TYR A 270 3.96 23.77 2.41
C TYR A 270 4.01 24.51 1.07
N TYR A 271 3.07 25.44 0.80
CA TYR A 271 3.05 26.15 -0.48
C TYR A 271 4.12 27.21 -0.59
N ARG A 272 4.56 27.79 0.53
CA ARG A 272 5.79 28.59 0.55
C ARG A 272 6.98 27.75 0.09
N GLY A 273 7.17 26.55 0.67
CA GLY A 273 8.20 25.60 0.25
C GLY A 273 8.10 25.25 -1.23
N PHE A 274 6.89 24.96 -1.71
CA PHE A 274 6.63 24.64 -3.12
C PHE A 274 7.00 25.80 -4.06
N THR A 275 6.70 27.03 -3.66
CA THR A 275 7.03 28.22 -4.44
C THR A 275 8.55 28.42 -4.51
N TYR A 276 9.26 28.22 -3.41
CA TYR A 276 10.72 28.27 -3.40
C TYR A 276 11.37 27.12 -4.21
N GLU A 277 10.75 25.93 -4.19
CA GLU A 277 11.18 24.79 -5.04
C GLU A 277 11.05 25.14 -6.53
N ALA A 278 9.93 25.74 -6.94
CA ALA A 278 9.72 26.19 -8.32
C ALA A 278 10.74 27.25 -8.76
N LEU A 279 11.18 28.09 -7.84
CA LEU A 279 12.27 29.06 -8.04
C LEU A 279 13.67 28.43 -7.94
N ARG A 280 13.78 27.12 -7.73
CA ARG A 280 15.04 26.36 -7.50
C ARG A 280 15.83 26.79 -6.27
N LEU A 281 15.17 27.45 -5.33
CA LEU A 281 15.75 27.85 -4.04
C LEU A 281 15.58 26.71 -3.02
N TYR A 282 16.20 25.57 -3.30
CA TYR A 282 15.95 24.28 -2.64
C TYR A 282 16.22 24.29 -1.14
N GLU A 283 17.23 25.04 -0.67
CA GLU A 283 17.53 25.07 0.78
C GLU A 283 16.38 25.74 1.57
N ILE A 284 15.79 26.79 1.04
CA ILE A 284 14.64 27.46 1.68
C ILE A 284 13.37 26.59 1.53
N ALA A 285 13.20 25.94 0.39
CA ALA A 285 12.12 24.97 0.20
C ALA A 285 12.18 23.85 1.24
N LEU A 286 13.34 23.24 1.43
CA LEU A 286 13.57 22.18 2.42
C LEU A 286 13.31 22.64 3.86
N GLN A 287 13.72 23.87 4.23
CA GLN A 287 13.42 24.41 5.56
C GLN A 287 11.90 24.50 5.81
N ASN A 288 11.14 24.94 4.81
CA ASN A 288 9.69 25.01 4.91
C ASN A 288 9.04 23.61 4.99
N TYR A 289 9.46 22.66 4.17
CA TYR A 289 8.96 21.27 4.23
C TYR A 289 9.31 20.60 5.54
N GLN A 290 10.53 20.78 6.06
CA GLN A 290 10.94 20.29 7.37
C GLN A 290 10.06 20.87 8.49
N LYS A 291 9.70 22.15 8.40
CA LYS A 291 8.80 22.79 9.35
C LYS A 291 7.42 22.12 9.36
N VAL A 292 6.87 21.79 8.17
CA VAL A 292 5.62 21.04 8.06
C VAL A 292 5.76 19.65 8.68
N MET A 293 6.86 18.93 8.40
CA MET A 293 7.11 17.59 8.92
C MET A 293 7.30 17.56 10.45
N GLN A 294 7.91 18.59 11.03
CA GLN A 294 8.20 18.65 12.45
C GLN A 294 7.01 19.13 13.28
N ASP A 295 6.42 20.26 12.91
CA ASP A 295 5.41 20.94 13.73
C ASP A 295 4.00 20.43 13.42
N TYR A 296 3.78 19.85 12.23
CA TYR A 296 2.46 19.42 11.75
C TYR A 296 2.44 17.95 11.30
N ALA A 297 3.28 17.11 11.89
CA ALA A 297 3.55 15.72 11.50
C ALA A 297 2.32 14.82 11.33
N ASN A 298 1.20 15.14 11.98
CA ASN A 298 -0.03 14.34 11.94
C ASN A 298 -1.01 14.79 10.84
N LEU A 299 -0.70 15.86 10.12
CA LEU A 299 -1.55 16.34 9.03
C LEU A 299 -1.17 15.67 7.71
N PRO A 300 -2.14 15.35 6.84
CA PRO A 300 -1.86 14.72 5.54
C PRO A 300 -0.86 15.49 4.67
N ILE A 301 -0.87 16.82 4.73
CA ILE A 301 0.06 17.69 4.00
C ILE A 301 1.53 17.46 4.36
N SER A 302 1.80 16.87 5.53
CA SER A 302 3.16 16.51 5.93
C SER A 302 3.72 15.35 5.11
N GLY A 303 2.84 14.46 4.63
CA GLY A 303 3.21 13.42 3.67
C GLY A 303 3.68 14.02 2.34
N GLU A 304 2.91 14.99 1.83
CA GLU A 304 3.29 15.72 0.62
C GLU A 304 4.62 16.48 0.79
N ALA A 305 4.81 17.13 1.94
CA ALA A 305 6.06 17.83 2.24
C ALA A 305 7.26 16.88 2.28
N ALA A 306 7.11 15.71 2.90
CA ALA A 306 8.15 14.69 2.96
C ALA A 306 8.47 14.11 1.57
N TYR A 307 7.44 13.85 0.78
CA TYR A 307 7.59 13.39 -0.61
C TYR A 307 8.44 14.37 -1.43
N ARG A 308 8.14 15.67 -1.35
CA ARG A 308 8.93 16.71 -2.03
C ARG A 308 10.34 16.84 -1.48
N ALA A 309 10.48 16.83 -0.16
CA ALA A 309 11.77 16.97 0.48
C ALA A 309 12.75 15.86 0.07
N TYR A 310 12.32 14.59 0.09
CA TYR A 310 13.21 13.51 -0.32
C TYR A 310 13.58 13.56 -1.80
N ASN A 311 12.66 14.00 -2.69
CA ASN A 311 12.99 14.18 -4.10
C ASN A 311 14.05 15.27 -4.31
N ILE A 312 13.97 16.38 -3.57
CA ILE A 312 15.02 17.40 -3.59
C ILE A 312 16.35 16.82 -3.11
N TYR A 313 16.36 16.06 -2.00
CA TYR A 313 17.57 15.42 -1.50
C TYR A 313 18.18 14.46 -2.50
N LEU A 314 17.36 13.63 -3.18
CA LEU A 314 17.84 12.75 -4.26
C LEU A 314 18.43 13.55 -5.42
N GLY A 315 17.77 14.61 -5.86
CA GLY A 315 18.27 15.49 -6.93
C GLY A 315 19.59 16.19 -6.57
N GLN A 316 19.84 16.43 -5.28
CA GLN A 316 21.10 16.97 -4.76
C GLN A 316 22.14 15.90 -4.40
N ASN A 317 21.86 14.61 -4.65
CA ASN A 317 22.69 13.47 -4.27
C ASN A 317 22.96 13.36 -2.73
N LYS A 318 22.05 13.92 -1.93
CA LYS A 318 22.06 13.80 -0.45
C LYS A 318 21.32 12.50 -0.05
N VAL A 319 21.96 11.36 -0.32
CA VAL A 319 21.32 10.03 -0.25
C VAL A 319 20.87 9.67 1.17
N GLU A 320 21.66 9.99 2.21
CA GLU A 320 21.31 9.66 3.59
C GLU A 320 20.11 10.50 4.10
N GLU A 321 20.08 11.77 3.76
CA GLU A 321 18.94 12.64 4.07
C GLU A 321 17.67 12.18 3.34
N ALA A 322 17.79 11.81 2.07
CA ALA A 322 16.68 11.23 1.30
C ALA A 322 16.17 9.95 1.95
N LYS A 323 17.06 9.00 2.27
CA LYS A 323 16.74 7.73 2.93
C LYS A 323 15.96 7.96 4.24
N ASN A 324 16.48 8.81 5.12
CA ASN A 324 15.83 9.11 6.40
C ASN A 324 14.45 9.74 6.20
N THR A 325 14.31 10.63 5.22
CA THR A 325 13.04 11.27 4.90
C THR A 325 12.03 10.28 4.33
N ILE A 326 12.47 9.37 3.44
CA ILE A 326 11.61 8.31 2.88
C ILE A 326 11.12 7.37 4.00
N ILE A 327 11.99 6.94 4.92
CA ILE A 327 11.62 6.07 6.04
C ILE A 327 10.53 6.77 6.88
N TRP A 328 10.77 8.02 7.26
CA TRP A 328 9.80 8.81 8.00
C TRP A 328 8.46 8.92 7.25
N PHE A 329 8.50 9.13 5.94
CA PHE A 329 7.33 9.27 5.08
C PHE A 329 6.50 7.98 5.02
N VAL A 330 7.12 6.85 4.64
CA VAL A 330 6.40 5.59 4.42
C VAL A 330 5.88 4.95 5.70
N ASP A 331 6.46 5.28 6.84
CA ASP A 331 6.01 4.78 8.14
C ASP A 331 4.81 5.56 8.68
N ARG A 332 4.73 6.86 8.39
CA ARG A 332 3.63 7.72 8.84
C ARG A 332 2.46 7.79 7.85
N PHE A 333 2.76 7.74 6.57
CA PHE A 333 1.78 7.91 5.49
C PHE A 333 1.75 6.70 4.54
N PRO A 334 1.51 5.48 5.06
CA PRO A 334 1.51 4.26 4.23
C PRO A 334 0.40 4.26 3.18
N GLN A 335 -0.66 5.06 3.35
CA GLN A 335 -1.77 5.17 2.40
C GLN A 335 -1.58 6.31 1.38
N HIS A 336 -0.45 7.00 1.43
CA HIS A 336 -0.16 8.05 0.46
C HIS A 336 0.02 7.45 -0.95
N PRO A 337 -0.49 8.09 -2.03
CA PRO A 337 -0.37 7.56 -3.39
C PRO A 337 1.07 7.20 -3.79
N GLU A 338 2.03 8.01 -3.36
CA GLU A 338 3.45 7.82 -3.67
C GLU A 338 4.20 6.87 -2.72
N ALA A 339 3.52 6.26 -1.74
CA ALA A 339 4.18 5.41 -0.74
C ALA A 339 4.88 4.20 -1.37
N THR A 340 4.28 3.57 -2.38
CA THR A 340 4.90 2.42 -3.06
C THR A 340 6.13 2.81 -3.87
N ARG A 341 6.11 3.98 -4.53
CA ARG A 341 7.28 4.51 -5.24
C ARG A 341 8.41 4.84 -4.27
N ALA A 342 8.09 5.46 -3.15
CA ALA A 342 9.07 5.77 -2.10
C ALA A 342 9.69 4.49 -1.50
N LEU A 343 8.89 3.46 -1.23
CA LEU A 343 9.38 2.15 -0.78
C LEU A 343 10.32 1.51 -1.80
N TYR A 344 9.99 1.58 -3.09
CA TYR A 344 10.83 1.05 -4.15
C TYR A 344 12.15 1.82 -4.25
N THR A 345 12.10 3.16 -4.21
CA THR A 345 13.29 4.01 -4.18
C THR A 345 14.20 3.65 -3.00
N LEU A 346 13.62 3.46 -1.82
CA LEU A 346 14.36 3.07 -0.63
C LEU A 346 15.02 1.69 -0.79
N ALA A 347 14.32 0.73 -1.39
CA ALA A 347 14.87 -0.58 -1.70
C ALA A 347 16.06 -0.50 -2.67
N GLU A 348 15.99 0.34 -3.71
CA GLU A 348 17.10 0.55 -4.65
C GLU A 348 18.31 1.25 -3.99
N ILE A 349 18.06 2.19 -3.07
CA ILE A 349 19.14 2.81 -2.28
C ILE A 349 19.88 1.72 -1.49
N TYR A 350 19.18 0.88 -0.72
CA TYR A 350 19.79 -0.20 0.04
C TYR A 350 20.46 -1.25 -0.86
N PHE A 351 19.85 -1.56 -2.01
CA PHE A 351 20.48 -2.46 -2.98
C PHE A 351 21.81 -1.91 -3.50
N SER A 352 21.89 -0.62 -3.83
CA SER A 352 23.12 0.02 -4.28
C SER A 352 24.23 0.00 -3.22
N GLN A 353 23.83 0.04 -1.95
CA GLN A 353 24.71 -0.11 -0.79
C GLN A 353 25.07 -1.57 -0.46
N LYS A 354 24.56 -2.54 -1.24
CA LYS A 354 24.67 -3.98 -1.02
C LYS A 354 24.00 -4.47 0.28
N ASP A 355 23.15 -3.67 0.87
CA ASP A 355 22.32 -4.06 2.01
C ASP A 355 21.05 -4.78 1.51
N TYR A 356 21.26 -6.00 1.01
CA TYR A 356 20.22 -6.81 0.40
C TYR A 356 19.08 -7.14 1.36
N LYS A 357 19.37 -7.27 2.65
CA LYS A 357 18.39 -7.60 3.67
C LYS A 357 17.36 -6.48 3.84
N ASN A 358 17.81 -5.24 3.95
CA ASN A 358 16.94 -4.08 4.03
C ASN A 358 16.24 -3.84 2.68
N ALA A 359 16.92 -3.98 1.55
CA ALA A 359 16.31 -3.89 0.23
C ALA A 359 15.11 -4.85 0.10
N LEU A 360 15.28 -6.13 0.44
CA LEU A 360 14.20 -7.13 0.45
C LEU A 360 13.07 -6.76 1.41
N SER A 361 13.39 -6.23 2.58
CA SER A 361 12.37 -5.81 3.55
C SER A 361 11.40 -4.79 2.97
N TYR A 362 11.91 -3.76 2.27
CA TYR A 362 11.08 -2.72 1.66
C TYR A 362 10.35 -3.21 0.41
N LEU A 363 10.97 -4.06 -0.41
CA LEU A 363 10.27 -4.72 -1.53
C LEU A 363 9.10 -5.58 -1.04
N ARG A 364 9.29 -6.33 0.05
CA ARG A 364 8.21 -7.11 0.69
C ARG A 364 7.05 -6.23 1.11
N ARG A 365 7.31 -5.07 1.71
CA ARG A 365 6.24 -4.13 2.08
C ARG A 365 5.38 -3.76 0.88
N ILE A 366 5.96 -3.64 -0.33
CA ILE A 366 5.20 -3.33 -1.54
C ILE A 366 4.26 -4.49 -1.89
N TYR A 367 4.78 -5.70 -2.11
CA TYR A 367 3.93 -6.78 -2.60
C TYR A 367 3.07 -7.47 -1.52
N GLN A 368 3.33 -7.24 -0.23
CA GLN A 368 2.45 -7.71 0.83
C GLN A 368 1.32 -6.73 1.15
N ASN A 369 1.60 -5.42 1.15
CA ASN A 369 0.65 -4.42 1.63
C ASN A 369 -0.06 -3.67 0.49
N TYR A 370 0.46 -3.70 -0.74
CA TYR A 370 -0.08 -2.95 -1.89
C TYR A 370 -0.28 -3.86 -3.12
N PRO A 371 -1.14 -4.88 -3.04
CA PRO A 371 -1.31 -5.88 -4.10
C PRO A 371 -1.83 -5.30 -5.42
N ASN A 372 -2.48 -4.13 -5.37
CA ASN A 372 -3.03 -3.43 -6.54
C ASN A 372 -2.08 -2.34 -7.09
N SER A 373 -0.88 -2.20 -6.53
CA SER A 373 0.09 -1.21 -7.00
C SER A 373 0.70 -1.64 -8.34
N GLU A 374 0.95 -0.68 -9.22
CA GLU A 374 1.70 -0.89 -10.46
C GLU A 374 3.11 -1.46 -10.21
N LEU A 375 3.68 -1.15 -9.03
CA LEU A 375 5.00 -1.65 -8.62
C LEU A 375 4.97 -3.05 -8.01
N TYR A 376 3.82 -3.69 -7.85
CA TYR A 376 3.71 -5.03 -7.26
C TYR A 376 4.59 -6.06 -7.98
N SER A 377 4.41 -6.19 -9.30
CA SER A 377 5.16 -7.16 -10.11
C SER A 377 6.65 -6.81 -10.20
N VAL A 378 6.95 -5.52 -10.33
CA VAL A 378 8.33 -5.01 -10.40
C VAL A 378 9.09 -5.28 -9.10
N ALA A 379 8.48 -4.97 -7.96
CA ALA A 379 9.06 -5.23 -6.65
C ALA A 379 9.30 -6.73 -6.40
N ARG A 380 8.35 -7.57 -6.83
CA ARG A 380 8.47 -9.01 -6.71
C ARG A 380 9.59 -9.59 -7.57
N GLN A 381 9.69 -9.13 -8.82
CA GLN A 381 10.78 -9.52 -9.71
C GLN A 381 12.14 -9.06 -9.17
N ARG A 382 12.21 -7.83 -8.64
CA ARG A 382 13.42 -7.29 -8.04
C ARG A 382 13.86 -8.11 -6.82
N ALA A 383 12.91 -8.51 -5.98
CA ALA A 383 13.19 -9.38 -4.84
C ALA A 383 13.76 -10.75 -5.28
N GLN A 384 13.22 -11.36 -6.34
CA GLN A 384 13.79 -12.60 -6.92
C GLN A 384 15.23 -12.41 -7.38
N GLN A 385 15.53 -11.29 -8.06
CA GLN A 385 16.91 -10.98 -8.48
C GLN A 385 17.88 -10.87 -7.31
N ILE A 386 17.46 -10.23 -6.22
CA ILE A 386 18.27 -10.12 -5.00
C ILE A 386 18.47 -11.51 -4.39
N TYR A 387 17.42 -12.29 -4.24
CA TYR A 387 17.52 -13.65 -3.70
C TYR A 387 18.44 -14.54 -4.53
N ASN A 388 18.41 -14.44 -5.85
CA ASN A 388 19.30 -15.22 -6.72
C ASN A 388 20.79 -14.96 -6.41
N VAL A 389 21.13 -13.78 -5.92
CA VAL A 389 22.49 -13.45 -5.47
C VAL A 389 22.77 -14.04 -4.09
N ILE A 390 21.95 -13.67 -3.08
CA ILE A 390 22.25 -13.96 -1.68
C ILE A 390 21.95 -15.41 -1.27
N ALA A 391 21.03 -16.09 -1.95
CA ALA A 391 20.69 -17.50 -1.68
C ALA A 391 21.84 -18.47 -2.01
N ARG A 392 22.84 -18.03 -2.77
CA ARG A 392 24.07 -18.81 -3.04
C ARG A 392 25.15 -18.57 -1.99
N GLU A 393 25.00 -17.53 -1.19
CA GLU A 393 25.94 -17.18 -0.12
C GLU A 393 25.51 -17.74 1.24
N ASP A 394 24.19 -17.75 1.50
CA ASP A 394 23.61 -18.17 2.76
C ASP A 394 22.41 -19.10 2.57
N THR A 395 22.44 -20.26 3.22
CA THR A 395 21.34 -21.24 3.20
C THR A 395 20.06 -20.71 3.87
N ILE A 396 20.16 -19.80 4.84
CA ILE A 396 18.98 -19.17 5.47
C ILE A 396 18.22 -18.36 4.40
N GLU A 397 18.96 -17.62 3.60
CA GLU A 397 18.35 -16.82 2.51
C GLU A 397 17.81 -17.72 1.38
N LEU A 398 18.42 -18.86 1.13
CA LEU A 398 17.85 -19.87 0.24
C LEU A 398 16.48 -20.37 0.74
N TRP A 399 16.36 -20.69 2.04
CA TRP A 399 15.07 -21.12 2.59
C TRP A 399 14.03 -20.01 2.58
N ASN A 400 14.42 -18.76 2.78
CA ASN A 400 13.55 -17.60 2.63
C ASN A 400 13.09 -17.45 1.17
N PHE A 401 13.99 -17.62 0.22
CA PHE A 401 13.68 -17.59 -1.20
C PHE A 401 12.65 -18.64 -1.60
N LEU A 402 12.88 -19.88 -1.22
CA LEU A 402 11.96 -21.00 -1.51
C LEU A 402 10.57 -20.78 -0.90
N ARG A 403 10.50 -20.17 0.29
CA ARG A 403 9.23 -19.89 0.95
C ARG A 403 8.45 -18.78 0.25
N GLU A 404 9.12 -17.73 -0.22
CA GLU A 404 8.48 -16.60 -0.87
C GLU A 404 8.17 -16.84 -2.35
N PHE A 405 9.02 -17.61 -3.02
CA PHE A 405 8.95 -17.88 -4.45
C PHE A 405 9.05 -19.41 -4.74
N PRO A 406 8.07 -20.20 -4.30
CA PRO A 406 8.15 -21.65 -4.35
C PRO A 406 8.21 -22.25 -5.76
N ASN A 407 7.92 -21.44 -6.80
CA ASN A 407 7.94 -21.89 -8.20
C ASN A 407 9.03 -21.18 -9.03
N SER A 408 10.00 -20.54 -8.38
CA SER A 408 11.06 -19.81 -9.07
C SER A 408 12.12 -20.78 -9.61
N GLU A 409 12.46 -20.66 -10.90
CA GLU A 409 13.56 -21.43 -11.50
C GLU A 409 14.90 -21.09 -10.85
N GLU A 410 15.10 -19.82 -10.49
CA GLU A 410 16.32 -19.34 -9.82
C GLU A 410 16.47 -19.97 -8.41
N ALA A 411 15.37 -20.24 -7.72
CA ALA A 411 15.39 -20.93 -6.43
C ALA A 411 15.78 -22.42 -6.61
N ALA A 412 15.30 -23.04 -7.70
CA ALA A 412 15.72 -24.40 -8.07
C ALA A 412 17.21 -24.45 -8.41
N ASP A 413 17.71 -23.49 -9.20
CA ASP A 413 19.15 -23.38 -9.52
C ASP A 413 20.01 -23.19 -8.26
N ALA A 414 19.53 -22.42 -7.28
CA ALA A 414 20.24 -22.24 -6.01
C ALA A 414 20.31 -23.54 -5.19
N LEU A 415 19.27 -24.38 -5.23
CA LEU A 415 19.31 -25.74 -4.63
C LEU A 415 20.35 -26.64 -5.29
N ILE A 416 20.46 -26.59 -6.63
CA ILE A 416 21.47 -27.35 -7.38
C ILE A 416 22.87 -26.84 -7.01
N TYR A 417 23.06 -25.53 -6.97
CA TYR A 417 24.33 -24.94 -6.56
C TYR A 417 24.79 -25.43 -5.17
N TRP A 418 23.90 -25.43 -4.19
CA TRP A 418 24.22 -25.90 -2.84
C TRP A 418 24.47 -27.43 -2.82
N GLY A 419 23.70 -28.19 -3.60
CA GLY A 419 23.94 -29.62 -3.77
C GLY A 419 25.37 -29.91 -4.29
N GLY A 420 25.79 -29.17 -5.34
CA GLY A 420 27.15 -29.29 -5.89
C GLY A 420 28.23 -28.90 -4.90
N LYS A 421 28.09 -27.74 -4.26
CA LYS A 421 29.04 -27.25 -3.26
C LYS A 421 29.23 -28.24 -2.11
N LEU A 422 28.16 -28.81 -1.60
CA LEU A 422 28.21 -29.78 -0.52
C LEU A 422 28.88 -31.12 -0.94
N LEU A 423 28.73 -31.50 -2.22
CA LEU A 423 29.48 -32.66 -2.76
C LEU A 423 30.98 -32.36 -2.80
N ASP A 424 31.37 -31.18 -3.26
CA ASP A 424 32.78 -30.78 -3.31
C ASP A 424 33.42 -30.70 -1.91
N GLU A 425 32.62 -30.38 -0.89
CA GLU A 425 32.98 -30.37 0.52
C GLU A 425 32.97 -31.78 1.16
N GLY A 426 32.58 -32.83 0.41
CA GLY A 426 32.49 -34.20 0.91
C GLY A 426 31.25 -34.48 1.79
N ASN A 427 30.27 -33.59 1.81
CA ASN A 427 29.05 -33.76 2.58
C ASN A 427 27.94 -34.39 1.73
N ASP A 428 28.19 -35.61 1.27
CA ASP A 428 27.33 -36.37 0.35
C ASP A 428 25.86 -36.37 0.80
N MET A 429 25.62 -36.64 2.09
CA MET A 429 24.25 -36.76 2.61
C MET A 429 23.46 -35.43 2.63
N ALA A 430 24.13 -34.35 2.91
CA ALA A 430 23.49 -33.02 2.81
C ALA A 430 23.20 -32.69 1.34
N ALA A 431 24.16 -32.95 0.44
CA ALA A 431 23.98 -32.75 -0.99
C ALA A 431 22.77 -33.53 -1.54
N ALA A 432 22.65 -34.82 -1.14
CA ALA A 432 21.52 -35.66 -1.55
C ALA A 432 20.16 -35.03 -1.17
N ARG A 433 20.06 -34.42 0.02
CA ARG A 433 18.82 -33.75 0.47
C ARG A 433 18.48 -32.53 -0.38
N PHE A 434 19.48 -31.71 -0.76
CA PHE A 434 19.30 -30.56 -1.63
C PHE A 434 18.83 -30.98 -3.03
N TYR A 435 19.49 -31.98 -3.63
CA TYR A 435 19.10 -32.56 -4.92
C TYR A 435 17.71 -33.19 -4.88
N TYR A 436 17.37 -33.94 -3.82
CA TYR A 436 16.05 -34.52 -3.65
C TYR A 436 14.97 -33.45 -3.56
N LYS A 437 15.21 -32.39 -2.76
CA LYS A 437 14.28 -31.27 -2.61
C LYS A 437 14.06 -30.60 -3.94
N MET A 438 15.13 -30.29 -4.66
CA MET A 438 15.07 -29.66 -5.99
C MET A 438 14.21 -30.50 -6.95
N GLY A 439 14.54 -31.75 -7.16
CA GLY A 439 13.82 -32.61 -8.13
C GLY A 439 12.38 -32.94 -7.70
N SER A 440 12.08 -32.85 -6.39
CA SER A 440 10.75 -33.13 -5.86
C SER A 440 9.82 -31.92 -5.92
N GLU A 441 10.33 -30.71 -5.63
CA GLU A 441 9.54 -29.48 -5.55
C GLU A 441 9.48 -28.71 -6.88
N PHE A 442 10.47 -28.95 -7.77
CA PHE A 442 10.54 -28.31 -9.09
C PHE A 442 10.48 -29.32 -10.25
N PRO A 443 9.40 -30.13 -10.36
CA PRO A 443 9.35 -31.23 -11.32
C PRO A 443 9.36 -30.80 -12.80
N LYS A 444 9.11 -29.52 -13.07
CA LYS A 444 9.16 -28.95 -14.43
C LYS A 444 10.54 -28.41 -14.80
N HIS A 445 11.43 -28.29 -13.84
CA HIS A 445 12.77 -27.81 -14.10
C HIS A 445 13.58 -28.83 -14.92
N ARG A 446 14.35 -28.37 -15.91
CA ARG A 446 15.11 -29.22 -16.83
C ARG A 446 16.02 -30.24 -16.13
N GLN A 447 16.66 -29.84 -15.05
CA GLN A 447 17.62 -30.67 -14.29
C GLN A 447 16.97 -31.48 -13.16
N ALA A 448 15.64 -31.46 -13.03
CA ALA A 448 14.97 -32.17 -11.94
C ALA A 448 15.21 -33.70 -11.94
N PRO A 449 15.14 -34.40 -13.10
CA PRO A 449 15.43 -35.84 -13.13
C PRO A 449 16.90 -36.14 -12.81
N ASP A 450 17.85 -35.30 -13.26
CA ASP A 450 19.28 -35.48 -12.97
C ASP A 450 19.57 -35.27 -11.47
N ALA A 451 18.95 -34.27 -10.87
CA ALA A 451 19.07 -34.03 -9.43
C ALA A 451 18.54 -35.20 -8.60
N LEU A 452 17.35 -35.72 -8.93
CA LEU A 452 16.82 -36.90 -8.29
C LEU A 452 17.73 -38.10 -8.49
N PHE A 453 18.26 -38.30 -9.71
CA PHE A 453 19.14 -39.43 -9.99
C PHE A 453 20.43 -39.36 -9.17
N THR A 454 21.07 -38.20 -9.12
CA THR A 454 22.24 -37.95 -8.26
C THR A 454 21.94 -38.23 -6.79
N SER A 455 20.80 -37.67 -6.29
CA SER A 455 20.36 -37.94 -4.91
C SER A 455 20.15 -39.41 -4.64
N GLY A 456 19.47 -40.12 -5.56
CA GLY A 456 19.22 -41.57 -5.44
C GLY A 456 20.50 -42.39 -5.41
N GLN A 457 21.49 -42.04 -6.26
CA GLN A 457 22.81 -42.70 -6.27
C GLN A 457 23.57 -42.49 -4.94
N ILE A 458 23.51 -41.29 -4.38
CA ILE A 458 24.14 -41.02 -3.08
C ILE A 458 23.47 -41.82 -1.97
N TYR A 459 22.14 -41.84 -1.90
CA TYR A 459 21.43 -42.66 -0.93
C TYR A 459 21.73 -44.17 -1.10
N PHE A 460 21.78 -44.63 -2.34
CA PHE A 460 22.11 -46.00 -2.67
C PHE A 460 23.53 -46.37 -2.20
N LYS A 461 24.53 -45.57 -2.54
CA LYS A 461 25.93 -45.76 -2.13
C LYS A 461 26.07 -45.82 -0.61
N ASN A 462 25.30 -45.02 0.11
CA ASN A 462 25.30 -44.97 1.58
C ASN A 462 24.34 -45.98 2.24
N LYS A 463 23.78 -46.91 1.47
CA LYS A 463 22.86 -47.96 1.95
C LYS A 463 21.59 -47.43 2.63
N MET A 464 21.20 -46.19 2.28
CA MET A 464 19.95 -45.58 2.74
C MET A 464 18.80 -46.06 1.83
N TRP A 465 18.48 -47.36 1.96
CA TRP A 465 17.61 -48.06 1.01
C TRP A 465 16.24 -47.44 0.88
N LYS A 466 15.63 -47.01 1.98
CA LYS A 466 14.30 -46.39 1.99
C LYS A 466 14.28 -45.08 1.21
N ASP A 467 15.29 -44.22 1.42
CA ASP A 467 15.42 -42.93 0.73
C ASP A 467 15.74 -43.15 -0.76
N ALA A 468 16.59 -44.12 -1.07
CA ALA A 468 16.88 -44.52 -2.46
C ALA A 468 15.62 -44.99 -3.18
N VAL A 469 14.82 -45.88 -2.55
CA VAL A 469 13.52 -46.33 -3.09
C VAL A 469 12.62 -45.16 -3.38
N GLN A 470 12.44 -44.26 -2.42
CA GLN A 470 11.58 -43.10 -2.58
C GLN A 470 12.04 -42.19 -3.75
N THR A 471 13.35 -41.99 -3.87
CA THR A 471 13.95 -41.11 -4.86
C THR A 471 13.85 -41.71 -6.28
N PHE A 472 14.29 -42.96 -6.47
CA PHE A 472 14.21 -43.60 -7.78
C PHE A 472 12.77 -43.85 -8.22
N LYS A 473 11.85 -44.14 -7.30
CA LYS A 473 10.43 -44.24 -7.62
C LYS A 473 9.89 -42.95 -8.17
N LYS A 474 10.25 -41.78 -7.59
CA LYS A 474 9.85 -40.48 -8.14
C LYS A 474 10.34 -40.28 -9.58
N ILE A 475 11.56 -40.71 -9.92
CA ILE A 475 12.08 -40.62 -11.28
C ILE A 475 11.19 -41.44 -12.22
N VAL A 476 10.92 -42.68 -11.87
CA VAL A 476 10.13 -43.62 -12.69
C VAL A 476 8.71 -43.10 -12.90
N ASP A 477 8.10 -42.53 -11.87
CA ASP A 477 6.72 -42.06 -11.89
C ASP A 477 6.58 -40.71 -12.63
N LEU A 478 7.51 -39.76 -12.40
CA LEU A 478 7.41 -38.39 -12.92
C LEU A 478 8.11 -38.18 -14.28
N TYR A 479 9.18 -38.97 -14.56
CA TYR A 479 10.03 -38.75 -15.72
C TYR A 479 10.22 -40.04 -16.56
N PRO A 480 9.13 -40.63 -17.10
CA PRO A 480 9.20 -41.89 -17.83
C PRO A 480 10.01 -41.82 -19.14
N ARG A 481 10.31 -40.60 -19.62
CA ARG A 481 11.14 -40.33 -20.81
C ARG A 481 12.56 -39.87 -20.48
N TYR A 482 12.94 -39.92 -19.21
CA TYR A 482 14.30 -39.56 -18.80
C TYR A 482 15.31 -40.55 -19.38
N ASN A 483 16.44 -40.09 -19.87
CA ASN A 483 17.45 -40.89 -20.51
C ASN A 483 17.96 -42.06 -19.61
N GLU A 484 18.09 -41.80 -18.31
CA GLU A 484 18.57 -42.78 -17.33
C GLU A 484 17.42 -43.50 -16.62
N VAL A 485 16.19 -43.46 -17.12
CA VAL A 485 15.02 -44.05 -16.43
C VAL A 485 15.17 -45.55 -16.21
N ASN A 486 15.80 -46.29 -17.14
CA ASN A 486 16.02 -47.72 -16.99
C ASN A 486 17.06 -48.02 -15.92
N LYS A 487 18.12 -47.24 -15.82
CA LYS A 487 19.06 -47.31 -14.69
C LYS A 487 18.36 -46.96 -13.36
N ALA A 488 17.47 -45.96 -13.35
CA ALA A 488 16.70 -45.62 -12.16
C ALA A 488 15.79 -46.77 -11.72
N LYS A 489 15.13 -47.48 -12.65
CA LYS A 489 14.33 -48.67 -12.35
C LYS A 489 15.20 -49.80 -11.80
N PHE A 490 16.38 -49.99 -12.34
CA PHE A 490 17.32 -51.01 -11.87
C PHE A 490 17.78 -50.70 -10.43
N PHE A 491 18.22 -49.48 -10.15
CA PHE A 491 18.57 -49.06 -8.80
C PHE A 491 17.38 -49.11 -7.84
N LEU A 492 16.18 -48.76 -8.30
CA LEU A 492 14.94 -48.89 -7.52
C LEU A 492 14.72 -50.34 -7.11
N ALA A 493 14.85 -51.27 -8.05
CA ALA A 493 14.66 -52.70 -7.77
C ALA A 493 15.68 -53.22 -6.75
N ILE A 494 16.97 -52.90 -6.90
CA ILE A 494 18.00 -53.28 -5.92
C ILE A 494 17.69 -52.65 -4.56
N SER A 495 17.33 -51.38 -4.51
CA SER A 495 16.97 -50.70 -3.26
C SER A 495 15.77 -51.37 -2.58
N LEU A 496 14.76 -51.79 -3.34
CA LEU A 496 13.60 -52.54 -2.84
C LEU A 496 13.96 -53.90 -2.24
N ILE A 497 14.93 -54.64 -2.82
CA ILE A 497 15.41 -55.90 -2.26
C ILE A 497 15.95 -55.66 -0.84
N TYR A 498 16.85 -54.68 -0.71
CA TYR A 498 17.49 -54.37 0.57
C TYR A 498 16.58 -53.59 1.55
N ASP A 499 15.48 -52.98 1.07
CA ASP A 499 14.41 -52.41 1.91
C ASP A 499 13.37 -53.45 2.37
N GLY A 500 13.60 -54.75 2.06
CA GLY A 500 12.71 -55.84 2.46
C GLY A 500 11.44 -55.97 1.60
N LYS A 501 11.45 -55.49 0.36
CA LYS A 501 10.33 -55.55 -0.59
C LYS A 501 10.69 -56.31 -1.88
N PRO A 502 11.21 -57.54 -1.79
CA PRO A 502 11.71 -58.30 -2.95
C PRO A 502 10.63 -58.61 -4.00
N VAL A 503 9.38 -58.75 -3.58
CA VAL A 503 8.26 -59.02 -4.53
C VAL A 503 8.05 -57.86 -5.51
N GLU A 504 8.16 -56.61 -5.03
CA GLU A 504 8.07 -55.44 -5.89
C GLU A 504 9.28 -55.35 -6.85
N ALA A 505 10.47 -55.63 -6.33
CA ALA A 505 11.70 -55.70 -7.11
C ALA A 505 11.63 -56.73 -8.25
N ILE A 506 11.13 -57.94 -7.97
CA ILE A 506 10.94 -58.97 -8.99
C ILE A 506 10.07 -58.49 -10.14
N ARG A 507 8.98 -57.76 -9.82
CA ARG A 507 8.09 -57.22 -10.87
C ARG A 507 8.82 -56.26 -11.77
N ILE A 508 9.62 -55.34 -11.20
CA ILE A 508 10.39 -54.37 -11.95
C ILE A 508 11.48 -55.07 -12.78
N LEU A 509 12.29 -55.94 -12.18
CA LEU A 509 13.39 -56.61 -12.86
C LEU A 509 12.89 -57.48 -14.01
N ARG A 510 11.76 -58.20 -13.86
CA ARG A 510 11.16 -58.99 -14.94
C ARG A 510 10.70 -58.10 -16.10
N ALA A 511 10.11 -56.93 -15.80
CA ALA A 511 9.72 -55.97 -16.83
C ALA A 511 10.96 -55.43 -17.56
N GLU A 512 12.03 -55.10 -16.83
CA GLU A 512 13.27 -54.63 -17.46
C GLU A 512 13.95 -55.73 -18.28
N LEU A 513 13.94 -56.98 -17.82
CA LEU A 513 14.51 -58.12 -18.54
C LEU A 513 13.82 -58.40 -19.89
N SER A 514 12.57 -58.02 -20.05
CA SER A 514 11.80 -58.15 -21.29
C SER A 514 12.13 -57.09 -22.36
N ARG A 515 12.98 -56.12 -22.09
CA ARG A 515 13.42 -55.10 -23.04
C ARG A 515 14.26 -55.73 -24.17
N GLN A 516 14.07 -55.22 -25.37
CA GLN A 516 14.79 -55.71 -26.57
C GLN A 516 16.16 -55.05 -26.77
N ASP A 517 16.40 -53.92 -26.10
CA ASP A 517 17.59 -53.09 -26.21
C ASP A 517 18.67 -53.38 -25.17
N LEU A 518 18.51 -54.46 -24.37
CA LEU A 518 19.48 -54.89 -23.34
C LEU A 518 20.76 -55.44 -23.99
N ASP A 519 21.89 -54.92 -23.54
CA ASP A 519 23.15 -55.57 -23.75
C ASP A 519 23.35 -56.76 -22.79
N ASP A 520 24.35 -57.63 -23.09
CA ASP A 520 24.60 -58.85 -22.28
C ASP A 520 24.99 -58.49 -20.84
N LYS A 521 25.63 -57.35 -20.60
CA LYS A 521 25.99 -56.91 -19.27
C LYS A 521 24.77 -56.47 -18.47
N GLU A 522 23.92 -55.66 -19.04
CA GLU A 522 22.66 -55.20 -18.41
C GLU A 522 21.78 -56.41 -18.09
N ARG A 523 21.70 -57.36 -19.03
CA ARG A 523 20.95 -58.59 -18.84
C ARG A 523 21.50 -59.43 -17.70
N ALA A 524 22.83 -59.60 -17.60
CA ALA A 524 23.48 -60.32 -16.52
C ALA A 524 23.25 -59.64 -15.16
N ASP A 525 23.38 -58.31 -15.11
CA ASP A 525 23.15 -57.54 -13.90
C ASP A 525 21.69 -57.67 -13.41
N ILE A 526 20.70 -57.59 -14.29
CA ILE A 526 19.28 -57.76 -13.98
C ILE A 526 19.02 -59.20 -13.48
N LEU A 527 19.53 -60.22 -14.16
CA LEU A 527 19.34 -61.63 -13.78
C LEU A 527 19.97 -61.93 -12.41
N LYS A 528 21.16 -61.40 -12.13
CA LYS A 528 21.80 -61.55 -10.81
C LYS A 528 20.90 -61.03 -9.70
N TYR A 529 20.39 -59.80 -9.80
CA TYR A 529 19.53 -59.25 -8.74
C TYR A 529 18.12 -59.82 -8.73
N LEU A 530 17.63 -60.36 -9.86
CA LEU A 530 16.40 -61.14 -9.91
C LEU A 530 16.57 -62.47 -9.11
N GLY A 531 17.73 -63.13 -9.25
CA GLY A 531 18.08 -64.32 -8.45
C GLY A 531 18.17 -63.97 -6.97
N VAL A 532 18.80 -62.87 -6.58
CA VAL A 532 18.85 -62.42 -5.19
C VAL A 532 17.42 -62.17 -4.66
N ALA A 533 16.57 -61.49 -5.43
CA ALA A 533 15.19 -61.22 -5.02
C ALA A 533 14.35 -62.51 -4.85
N TYR A 534 14.52 -63.49 -5.72
CA TYR A 534 13.86 -64.80 -5.57
C TYR A 534 14.35 -65.53 -4.35
N LYS A 535 15.66 -65.53 -4.04
CA LYS A 535 16.23 -66.11 -2.82
C LYS A 535 15.57 -65.53 -1.56
N GLU A 536 15.39 -64.18 -1.52
CA GLU A 536 14.78 -63.49 -0.38
C GLU A 536 13.32 -63.93 -0.11
N ILE A 537 12.61 -64.39 -1.11
CA ILE A 537 11.22 -64.90 -0.96
C ILE A 537 11.13 -66.43 -0.93
N GLY A 538 12.27 -67.11 -0.84
CA GLY A 538 12.34 -68.58 -0.70
C GLY A 538 12.05 -69.33 -2.01
N LYS A 539 12.11 -68.72 -3.16
CA LYS A 539 11.92 -69.32 -4.48
C LYS A 539 13.25 -69.84 -5.03
N SER A 540 13.74 -70.96 -4.43
CA SER A 540 15.09 -71.55 -4.71
C SER A 540 15.30 -71.89 -6.19
N TYR A 541 14.32 -72.54 -6.83
CA TYR A 541 14.42 -72.95 -8.23
C TYR A 541 14.58 -71.74 -9.16
N GLU A 542 13.70 -70.75 -9.05
CA GLU A 542 13.75 -69.53 -9.87
C GLU A 542 15.02 -68.69 -9.59
N ALA A 543 15.47 -68.70 -8.32
CA ALA A 543 16.70 -68.04 -7.92
C ALA A 543 17.94 -68.67 -8.59
N ARG A 544 18.05 -70.01 -8.55
CA ARG A 544 19.13 -70.69 -9.23
C ARG A 544 19.15 -70.48 -10.72
N ASN A 545 18.03 -70.65 -11.40
CA ASN A 545 17.94 -70.40 -12.85
C ASN A 545 18.41 -68.99 -13.26
N ALA A 546 17.96 -67.96 -12.57
CA ALA A 546 18.37 -66.61 -12.86
C ALA A 546 19.86 -66.38 -12.59
N LEU A 547 20.41 -66.92 -11.52
CA LEU A 547 21.82 -66.76 -11.20
C LEU A 547 22.72 -67.54 -12.14
N GLU A 548 22.33 -68.78 -12.54
CA GLU A 548 23.09 -69.59 -13.52
C GLU A 548 23.13 -68.90 -14.90
N GLU A 549 22.01 -68.30 -15.35
CA GLU A 549 21.98 -67.53 -16.60
C GLU A 549 22.88 -66.29 -16.49
N ALA A 550 22.82 -65.53 -15.38
CA ALA A 550 23.70 -64.40 -15.12
C ALA A 550 25.19 -64.82 -15.14
N ARG A 551 25.53 -65.98 -14.51
CA ARG A 551 26.87 -66.50 -14.48
C ARG A 551 27.44 -66.80 -15.86
N VAL A 552 26.63 -67.38 -16.73
CA VAL A 552 27.03 -67.66 -18.13
C VAL A 552 27.32 -66.38 -18.89
N LEU A 553 26.48 -65.37 -18.76
CA LEU A 553 26.68 -64.08 -19.41
C LEU A 553 27.93 -63.38 -18.85
N TYR A 554 28.15 -63.37 -17.55
CA TYR A 554 29.35 -62.74 -16.99
C TYR A 554 30.62 -63.45 -17.41
N PHE A 555 30.58 -64.80 -17.51
CA PHE A 555 31.71 -65.54 -18.00
C PHE A 555 32.01 -65.20 -19.48
N GLY A 556 30.98 -65.12 -20.31
CA GLY A 556 31.12 -64.73 -21.72
C GLY A 556 31.68 -63.32 -21.89
N LEU A 557 31.41 -62.42 -20.94
CA LEU A 557 31.93 -61.03 -20.90
C LEU A 557 33.33 -60.93 -20.24
N GLY A 558 33.91 -62.03 -19.77
CA GLY A 558 35.20 -62.02 -19.08
C GLY A 558 35.17 -61.38 -17.67
N ARG A 559 33.97 -61.22 -17.07
CA ARG A 559 33.78 -60.61 -15.75
C ARG A 559 33.91 -61.69 -14.65
N LEU A 560 35.14 -62.20 -14.44
CA LEU A 560 35.41 -63.30 -13.48
C LEU A 560 35.09 -62.93 -12.03
N ASP A 561 35.25 -61.62 -11.67
CA ASP A 561 34.86 -61.04 -10.40
C ASP A 561 33.35 -61.22 -10.09
N GLU A 562 32.50 -60.99 -11.11
CA GLU A 562 31.07 -61.19 -10.98
C GLU A 562 30.65 -62.68 -11.02
N VAL A 563 31.39 -63.52 -11.77
CA VAL A 563 31.19 -65.01 -11.71
C VAL A 563 31.40 -65.50 -10.30
N ASP A 564 32.52 -65.15 -9.62
CA ASP A 564 32.79 -65.49 -8.25
C ASP A 564 31.70 -65.02 -7.28
N ASN A 565 31.16 -63.82 -7.49
CA ASN A 565 30.05 -63.26 -6.70
C ASN A 565 28.79 -64.13 -6.86
N VAL A 566 28.45 -64.49 -8.09
CA VAL A 566 27.27 -65.31 -8.39
C VAL A 566 27.45 -66.73 -7.84
N ASP A 567 28.63 -67.32 -7.92
CA ASP A 567 28.92 -68.63 -7.37
C ASP A 567 28.73 -68.67 -5.85
N LYS A 568 29.14 -67.62 -5.12
CA LYS A 568 28.85 -67.51 -3.69
C LYS A 568 27.34 -67.42 -3.41
N LEU A 569 26.58 -66.67 -4.22
CA LEU A 569 25.13 -66.61 -4.06
C LEU A 569 24.44 -67.95 -4.31
N LEU A 570 24.93 -68.71 -5.28
CA LEU A 570 24.42 -70.08 -5.58
C LEU A 570 24.68 -71.08 -4.45
N GLN A 571 25.83 -70.97 -3.77
CA GLN A 571 26.15 -71.83 -2.60
C GLN A 571 25.18 -71.67 -1.44
N ASP A 572 24.64 -70.45 -1.28
CA ASP A 572 23.70 -70.13 -0.22
C ASP A 572 22.25 -70.55 -0.51
N ILE A 573 21.94 -71.09 -1.69
CA ILE A 573 20.58 -71.52 -2.08
C ILE A 573 20.44 -73.04 -2.00
N PRO A 574 19.48 -73.57 -1.21
CA PRO A 574 19.22 -75.01 -1.15
C PRO A 574 18.83 -75.54 -2.53
N TYR A 575 19.21 -76.82 -2.78
CA TYR A 575 18.84 -77.57 -3.99
C TYR A 575 17.34 -77.77 -4.10
#